data_60febeb30abdeda5506b1c5f220646fe
#
_entry.id   60febeb30abdeda5506b1c5f220646fe
#
_cell.length_a   1.000
_cell.length_b   1.000
_cell.length_c   1.000
_cell.angle_alpha   90.00
_cell.angle_beta   90.00
_cell.angle_gamma   90.00
#
_symmetry.space_group_name_H-M   'P 1'
#
loop_
_entity.id
_entity.type
_entity.pdbx_description
1 polymer ?
#
loop_
_entity_poly.entity_id
_entity_poly.type
_entity_poly.pdbx_seq_one_letter_code
_entity_poly.pdbx_strand_id
1 'polypeptide(L)'
;MKKTIFISSTYKDLVKERKAVWELLKRYDVNIVGMEEFGARKDSPLTTCLKEVEQSNIYIGIIANRWGSIEEESGKSYTQLEYEKAIEKDKEILIYLIDETASVQIDNIDFGEKHESLELFKKELQKNHTIDRFINATDLVEKLERKIDSLIGQYKYPSNSAEFKDKMEESKYYFERFQLTPKLYVNKEVILKIKKDGRLFPLSKICCDTFKFTYGATV
;
A
#
# COMPACT_ATOMS: atom_id res chain seq x y z
N MET A 1 5.34 -15.04 15.23
CA MET A 1 4.46 -15.39 14.08
C MET A 1 4.38 -14.17 13.17
N LYS A 2 4.44 -14.40 11.88
CA LYS A 2 4.32 -13.35 10.86
C LYS A 2 2.90 -12.80 10.83
N LYS A 3 2.72 -11.49 10.91
CA LYS A 3 1.39 -10.87 10.85
C LYS A 3 0.81 -10.94 9.45
N THR A 4 -0.48 -11.14 9.33
CA THR A 4 -1.22 -11.11 8.06
C THR A 4 -2.02 -9.82 7.97
N ILE A 5 -1.91 -9.12 6.85
CA ILE A 5 -2.59 -7.86 6.57
C ILE A 5 -3.57 -8.09 5.42
N PHE A 6 -4.83 -7.76 5.63
CA PHE A 6 -5.86 -7.78 4.60
C PHE A 6 -6.08 -6.36 4.05
N ILE A 7 -6.04 -6.22 2.72
CA ILE A 7 -6.29 -4.95 2.02
C ILE A 7 -7.69 -4.99 1.41
N SER A 8 -8.59 -4.19 1.95
CA SER A 8 -9.98 -4.01 1.52
C SER A 8 -10.15 -2.70 0.79
N SER A 9 -10.67 -2.72 -0.41
CA SER A 9 -11.13 -1.55 -1.17
C SER A 9 -11.89 -1.97 -2.41
N THR A 10 -12.58 -1.04 -3.06
CA THR A 10 -12.97 -1.19 -4.45
C THR A 10 -11.72 -1.31 -5.36
N TYR A 11 -11.84 -2.02 -6.47
CA TYR A 11 -10.69 -2.30 -7.34
C TYR A 11 -10.53 -1.26 -8.46
N LYS A 12 -11.63 -0.95 -9.18
CA LYS A 12 -11.56 -0.20 -10.45
C LYS A 12 -11.01 1.22 -10.29
N ASP A 13 -11.38 1.90 -9.24
CA ASP A 13 -11.03 3.30 -8.94
C ASP A 13 -9.72 3.45 -8.16
N LEU A 14 -9.25 2.38 -7.51
CA LEU A 14 -8.11 2.40 -6.59
C LEU A 14 -6.94 1.51 -7.05
N VAL A 15 -6.83 1.21 -8.34
CA VAL A 15 -5.76 0.32 -8.88
C VAL A 15 -4.36 0.83 -8.53
N LYS A 16 -4.13 2.15 -8.62
CA LYS A 16 -2.83 2.76 -8.33
C LYS A 16 -2.51 2.74 -6.83
N GLU A 17 -3.50 3.08 -6.02
CA GLU A 17 -3.43 3.10 -4.57
C GLU A 17 -3.17 1.70 -4.02
N ARG A 18 -3.94 0.72 -4.47
CA ARG A 18 -3.76 -0.70 -4.10
C ARG A 18 -2.36 -1.20 -4.44
N LYS A 19 -1.91 -0.95 -5.67
CA LYS A 19 -0.55 -1.33 -6.09
C LYS A 19 0.53 -0.69 -5.23
N ALA A 20 0.40 0.60 -4.92
CA ALA A 20 1.36 1.32 -4.11
C ALA A 20 1.41 0.81 -2.65
N VAL A 21 0.24 0.53 -2.06
CA VAL A 21 0.13 -0.08 -0.73
C VAL A 21 0.74 -1.49 -0.72
N TRP A 22 0.49 -2.28 -1.76
CA TRP A 22 1.06 -3.61 -1.91
C TRP A 22 2.60 -3.58 -1.96
N GLU A 23 3.17 -2.70 -2.77
CA GLU A 23 4.62 -2.52 -2.87
C GLU A 23 5.24 -1.99 -1.55
N LEU A 24 4.53 -1.13 -0.82
CA LEU A 24 4.95 -0.73 0.52
C LEU A 24 5.03 -1.94 1.46
N LEU A 25 3.95 -2.72 1.55
CA LEU A 25 3.84 -3.81 2.51
C LEU A 25 4.82 -4.96 2.23
N LYS A 26 5.23 -5.17 0.98
CA LYS A 26 6.30 -6.12 0.63
C LYS A 26 7.65 -5.83 1.31
N ARG A 27 7.85 -4.62 1.78
CA ARG A 27 9.08 -4.23 2.50
C ARG A 27 9.12 -4.77 3.93
N TYR A 28 7.99 -5.21 4.45
CA TYR A 28 7.84 -5.70 5.82
C TYR A 28 7.77 -7.24 5.87
N ASP A 29 8.10 -7.81 7.03
CA ASP A 29 7.93 -9.24 7.23
C ASP A 29 6.49 -9.59 7.60
N VAL A 30 5.58 -9.42 6.63
CA VAL A 30 4.15 -9.66 6.75
C VAL A 30 3.65 -10.56 5.61
N ASN A 31 2.52 -11.23 5.86
CA ASN A 31 1.74 -11.81 4.78
C ASN A 31 0.74 -10.75 4.30
N ILE A 32 0.63 -10.55 3.01
CA ILE A 32 -0.30 -9.60 2.42
C ILE A 32 -1.41 -10.40 1.76
N VAL A 33 -2.65 -10.04 2.01
CA VAL A 33 -3.82 -10.70 1.43
C VAL A 33 -4.76 -9.64 0.85
N GLY A 34 -5.25 -9.91 -0.35
CA GLY A 34 -6.20 -9.07 -1.06
C GLY A 34 -6.68 -9.78 -2.31
N MET A 35 -7.63 -9.21 -3.02
CA MET A 35 -8.23 -9.82 -4.21
C MET A 35 -7.21 -10.20 -5.29
N GLU A 36 -6.07 -9.56 -5.33
CA GLU A 36 -4.97 -9.81 -6.28
C GLU A 36 -4.36 -11.21 -6.15
N GLU A 37 -4.41 -11.77 -4.95
CA GLU A 37 -3.84 -13.10 -4.63
C GLU A 37 -4.84 -14.25 -4.84
N PHE A 38 -6.11 -13.91 -5.08
CA PHE A 38 -7.15 -14.92 -5.23
C PHE A 38 -7.13 -15.51 -6.64
N GLY A 39 -6.34 -16.55 -6.85
CA GLY A 39 -6.48 -17.39 -8.04
C GLY A 39 -7.87 -18.05 -8.12
N ALA A 40 -8.07 -18.97 -9.04
CA ALA A 40 -9.32 -19.75 -9.14
C ALA A 40 -9.55 -20.53 -7.82
N ARG A 41 -10.68 -20.27 -7.16
CA ARG A 41 -11.09 -20.92 -5.90
C ARG A 41 -12.49 -21.49 -6.02
N LYS A 42 -12.80 -22.48 -5.18
CA LYS A 42 -14.12 -23.12 -5.12
C LYS A 42 -15.18 -22.16 -4.54
N ASP A 43 -14.81 -21.38 -3.55
CA ASP A 43 -15.72 -20.46 -2.84
C ASP A 43 -16.00 -19.20 -3.69
N SER A 44 -17.11 -18.54 -3.42
CA SER A 44 -17.42 -17.24 -4.03
C SER A 44 -16.36 -16.19 -3.64
N PRO A 45 -16.19 -15.12 -4.45
CA PRO A 45 -15.24 -14.06 -4.10
C PRO A 45 -15.49 -13.46 -2.70
N LEU A 46 -16.74 -13.18 -2.37
CA LEU A 46 -17.10 -12.65 -1.05
C LEU A 46 -16.74 -13.62 0.08
N THR A 47 -17.15 -14.90 -0.04
CA THR A 47 -16.83 -15.92 0.97
C THR A 47 -15.32 -16.06 1.18
N THR A 48 -14.56 -15.99 0.10
CA THR A 48 -13.10 -16.01 0.16
C THR A 48 -12.57 -14.80 0.92
N CYS A 49 -13.01 -13.58 0.58
CA CYS A 49 -12.61 -12.35 1.27
C CYS A 49 -12.90 -12.43 2.77
N LEU A 50 -14.10 -12.83 3.16
CA LEU A 50 -14.49 -12.89 4.57
C LEU A 50 -13.66 -13.91 5.38
N LYS A 51 -13.30 -15.05 4.78
CA LYS A 51 -12.38 -16.02 5.41
C LYS A 51 -10.98 -15.43 5.59
N GLU A 52 -10.47 -14.72 4.61
CA GLU A 52 -9.15 -14.10 4.69
C GLU A 52 -9.13 -12.94 5.72
N VAL A 53 -10.19 -12.14 5.80
CA VAL A 53 -10.34 -11.13 6.88
C VAL A 53 -10.31 -11.81 8.23
N GLU A 54 -11.04 -12.91 8.43
CA GLU A 54 -11.05 -13.65 9.68
C GLU A 54 -9.67 -14.17 10.11
N GLN A 55 -8.83 -14.56 9.14
CA GLN A 55 -7.47 -15.06 9.38
C GLN A 55 -6.42 -13.95 9.49
N SER A 56 -6.76 -12.72 9.12
CA SER A 56 -5.84 -11.59 9.19
C SER A 56 -5.64 -11.07 10.62
N ASN A 57 -4.55 -10.32 10.84
CA ASN A 57 -4.30 -9.60 12.09
C ASN A 57 -4.65 -8.12 11.97
N ILE A 58 -4.45 -7.55 10.78
CA ILE A 58 -4.66 -6.13 10.48
C ILE A 58 -5.56 -6.05 9.25
N TYR A 59 -6.56 -5.19 9.33
CA TYR A 59 -7.45 -4.82 8.24
C TYR A 59 -7.13 -3.40 7.79
N ILE A 60 -6.85 -3.21 6.51
CA ILE A 60 -6.65 -1.88 5.90
C ILE A 60 -7.81 -1.62 4.96
N GLY A 61 -8.68 -0.68 5.33
CA GLY A 61 -9.79 -0.20 4.50
C GLY A 61 -9.41 1.07 3.74
N ILE A 62 -9.42 1.03 2.41
CA ILE A 62 -9.16 2.18 1.54
C ILE A 62 -10.44 2.50 0.79
N ILE A 63 -11.08 3.62 1.13
CA ILE A 63 -12.41 3.99 0.66
C ILE A 63 -12.31 5.26 -0.18
N ALA A 64 -12.78 5.18 -1.43
CA ALA A 64 -12.83 6.33 -2.34
C ALA A 64 -14.27 6.69 -2.72
N ASN A 65 -14.59 6.79 -4.00
CA ASN A 65 -15.86 7.31 -4.48
C ASN A 65 -16.76 6.22 -5.13
N ARG A 66 -16.44 4.95 -4.93
CA ARG A 66 -17.26 3.84 -5.40
C ARG A 66 -17.75 2.98 -4.24
N TRP A 67 -19.01 2.55 -4.34
CA TRP A 67 -19.62 1.57 -3.43
C TRP A 67 -19.14 0.14 -3.75
N GLY A 68 -18.90 -0.11 -5.03
CA GLY A 68 -18.37 -1.38 -5.50
C GLY A 68 -19.44 -2.46 -5.76
N SER A 69 -19.04 -3.72 -5.60
CA SER A 69 -19.92 -4.88 -5.75
C SER A 69 -20.83 -5.00 -4.53
N ILE A 70 -22.11 -5.31 -4.79
CA ILE A 70 -23.14 -5.44 -3.77
C ILE A 70 -23.47 -6.93 -3.60
N GLU A 71 -23.63 -7.35 -2.36
CA GLU A 71 -24.19 -8.65 -2.03
C GLU A 71 -25.71 -8.55 -2.04
N GLU A 72 -26.36 -9.44 -2.80
CA GLU A 72 -27.79 -9.30 -3.14
C GLU A 72 -28.72 -9.47 -1.93
N GLU A 73 -28.39 -10.32 -0.97
CA GLU A 73 -29.26 -10.60 0.18
C GLU A 73 -29.26 -9.44 1.19
N SER A 74 -28.08 -8.88 1.47
CA SER A 74 -27.94 -7.80 2.47
C SER A 74 -28.05 -6.39 1.87
N GLY A 75 -27.85 -6.23 0.56
CA GLY A 75 -27.74 -4.94 -0.10
C GLY A 75 -26.46 -4.17 0.22
N LYS A 76 -25.53 -4.76 0.98
CA LYS A 76 -24.27 -4.16 1.38
C LYS A 76 -23.18 -4.35 0.35
N SER A 77 -22.21 -3.45 0.32
CA SER A 77 -21.01 -3.66 -0.51
C SER A 77 -20.09 -4.71 0.11
N TYR A 78 -19.29 -5.37 -0.74
CA TYR A 78 -18.28 -6.33 -0.27
C TYR A 78 -17.33 -5.67 0.70
N THR A 79 -16.89 -4.44 0.44
CA THR A 79 -16.02 -3.68 1.33
C THR A 79 -16.64 -3.41 2.70
N GLN A 80 -17.97 -3.14 2.74
CA GLN A 80 -18.68 -2.99 4.00
C GLN A 80 -18.75 -4.32 4.77
N LEU A 81 -19.05 -5.43 4.10
CA LEU A 81 -19.11 -6.75 4.73
C LEU A 81 -17.73 -7.21 5.25
N GLU A 82 -16.67 -6.90 4.52
CA GLU A 82 -15.28 -7.13 4.95
C GLU A 82 -14.95 -6.32 6.22
N TYR A 83 -15.35 -5.07 6.27
CA TYR A 83 -15.20 -4.21 7.44
C TYR A 83 -15.98 -4.73 8.65
N GLU A 84 -17.25 -5.08 8.47
CA GLU A 84 -18.09 -5.66 9.54
C GLU A 84 -17.47 -6.97 10.06
N LYS A 85 -16.91 -7.82 9.19
CA LYS A 85 -16.19 -9.03 9.58
C LYS A 85 -14.92 -8.70 10.35
N ALA A 86 -14.20 -7.65 10.00
CA ALA A 86 -13.00 -7.21 10.73
C ALA A 86 -13.35 -6.75 12.15
N ILE A 87 -14.47 -6.04 12.34
CA ILE A 87 -15.00 -5.67 13.66
C ILE A 87 -15.40 -6.92 14.45
N GLU A 88 -16.22 -7.81 13.84
CA GLU A 88 -16.67 -9.05 14.50
C GLU A 88 -15.49 -9.87 15.05
N LYS A 89 -14.37 -9.85 14.35
CA LYS A 89 -13.17 -10.62 14.70
C LYS A 89 -12.11 -9.81 15.46
N ASP A 90 -12.45 -8.63 15.95
CA ASP A 90 -11.58 -7.75 16.76
C ASP A 90 -10.20 -7.53 16.13
N LYS A 91 -10.18 -7.16 14.83
CA LYS A 91 -8.95 -6.90 14.10
C LYS A 91 -8.41 -5.50 14.39
N GLU A 92 -7.09 -5.31 14.26
CA GLU A 92 -6.54 -3.95 14.16
C GLU A 92 -7.01 -3.33 12.86
N ILE A 93 -7.80 -2.25 12.93
CA ILE A 93 -8.48 -1.62 11.79
C ILE A 93 -7.82 -0.28 11.47
N LEU A 94 -7.37 -0.12 10.23
CA LEU A 94 -6.81 1.10 9.69
C LEU A 94 -7.70 1.58 8.54
N ILE A 95 -8.27 2.79 8.65
CA ILE A 95 -9.18 3.36 7.64
C ILE A 95 -8.56 4.59 7.00
N TYR A 96 -8.52 4.56 5.67
CA TYR A 96 -8.06 5.65 4.82
C TYR A 96 -9.20 6.05 3.88
N LEU A 97 -9.67 7.30 3.98
CA LEU A 97 -10.68 7.84 3.09
C LEU A 97 -10.03 8.77 2.06
N ILE A 98 -10.55 8.75 0.85
CA ILE A 98 -10.15 9.74 -0.15
C ILE A 98 -10.54 11.14 0.35
N ASP A 99 -9.65 12.12 0.16
CA ASP A 99 -9.91 13.51 0.49
C ASP A 99 -10.80 14.18 -0.57
N GLU A 100 -11.64 15.12 -0.16
CA GLU A 100 -12.54 15.84 -1.06
C GLU A 100 -11.79 16.69 -2.10
N THR A 101 -10.56 17.07 -1.80
CA THR A 101 -9.68 17.84 -2.71
C THR A 101 -8.94 16.96 -3.71
N ALA A 102 -9.05 15.63 -3.61
CA ALA A 102 -8.40 14.72 -4.54
C ALA A 102 -8.95 14.84 -5.96
N SER A 103 -8.07 14.81 -6.95
CA SER A 103 -8.48 14.78 -8.34
C SER A 103 -8.95 13.39 -8.73
N VAL A 104 -10.25 13.24 -9.04
CA VAL A 104 -10.88 11.96 -9.37
C VAL A 104 -11.52 12.04 -10.75
N GLN A 105 -11.35 10.99 -11.56
CA GLN A 105 -12.05 10.86 -12.84
C GLN A 105 -13.52 10.55 -12.58
N ILE A 106 -14.42 11.13 -13.37
CA ILE A 106 -15.86 10.98 -13.20
C ILE A 106 -16.32 9.50 -13.28
N ASP A 107 -15.64 8.70 -14.08
CA ASP A 107 -15.92 7.26 -14.23
C ASP A 107 -15.59 6.44 -12.97
N ASN A 108 -14.89 7.05 -12.04
CA ASN A 108 -14.52 6.48 -10.74
C ASN A 108 -15.43 6.95 -9.59
N ILE A 109 -16.58 7.54 -9.93
CA ILE A 109 -17.57 8.02 -8.96
C ILE A 109 -18.90 7.29 -9.18
N ASP A 110 -19.43 6.69 -8.14
CA ASP A 110 -20.79 6.18 -8.15
C ASP A 110 -21.79 7.29 -7.82
N PHE A 111 -22.98 7.24 -8.44
CA PHE A 111 -24.07 8.21 -8.26
C PHE A 111 -25.34 7.53 -7.77
N GLY A 112 -26.33 8.33 -7.34
CA GLY A 112 -27.63 7.85 -6.86
C GLY A 112 -27.52 7.00 -5.59
N GLU A 113 -28.28 5.94 -5.49
CA GLU A 113 -28.39 5.07 -4.31
C GLU A 113 -27.02 4.52 -3.85
N LYS A 114 -26.14 4.20 -4.78
CA LYS A 114 -24.79 3.73 -4.44
C LYS A 114 -23.95 4.81 -3.76
N HIS A 115 -24.08 6.04 -4.22
CA HIS A 115 -23.41 7.18 -3.59
C HIS A 115 -23.95 7.42 -2.18
N GLU A 116 -25.25 7.38 -2.01
CA GLU A 116 -25.89 7.57 -0.70
C GLU A 116 -25.44 6.50 0.29
N SER A 117 -25.43 5.24 -0.13
CA SER A 117 -24.96 4.11 0.68
C SER A 117 -23.48 4.27 1.06
N LEU A 118 -22.64 4.70 0.12
CA LEU A 118 -21.22 4.97 0.36
C LEU A 118 -21.02 6.08 1.40
N GLU A 119 -21.76 7.17 1.29
CA GLU A 119 -21.65 8.30 2.22
C GLU A 119 -22.15 7.93 3.63
N LEU A 120 -23.18 7.08 3.75
CA LEU A 120 -23.60 6.54 5.04
C LEU A 120 -22.50 5.67 5.65
N PHE A 121 -21.88 4.81 4.85
CA PHE A 121 -20.76 3.98 5.30
C PHE A 121 -19.53 4.81 5.71
N LYS A 122 -19.16 5.84 4.95
CA LYS A 122 -18.10 6.77 5.35
C LYS A 122 -18.38 7.45 6.69
N LYS A 123 -19.61 7.87 6.93
CA LYS A 123 -20.02 8.45 8.22
C LYS A 123 -19.90 7.45 9.36
N GLU A 124 -20.26 6.20 9.13
CA GLU A 124 -20.10 5.13 10.11
C GLU A 124 -18.62 4.92 10.46
N LEU A 125 -17.75 4.82 9.45
CA LEU A 125 -16.31 4.69 9.64
C LEU A 125 -15.73 5.85 10.45
N GLN A 126 -16.11 7.08 10.14
CA GLN A 126 -15.68 8.29 10.85
C GLN A 126 -16.17 8.35 12.30
N LYS A 127 -17.33 7.79 12.58
CA LYS A 127 -17.87 7.71 13.94
C LYS A 127 -17.12 6.68 14.78
N ASN A 128 -16.73 5.56 14.19
CA ASN A 128 -16.19 4.40 14.90
C ASN A 128 -14.67 4.43 15.02
N HIS A 129 -13.98 5.13 14.11
CA HIS A 129 -12.50 5.10 14.02
C HIS A 129 -11.91 6.51 13.85
N THR A 130 -10.68 6.66 14.32
CA THR A 130 -9.81 7.74 13.85
C THR A 130 -9.35 7.39 12.44
N ILE A 131 -9.79 8.17 11.47
CA ILE A 131 -9.46 7.95 10.06
C ILE A 131 -8.32 8.85 9.63
N ASP A 132 -7.61 8.47 8.56
CA ASP A 132 -6.73 9.36 7.82
C ASP A 132 -7.27 9.58 6.40
N ARG A 133 -6.93 10.71 5.77
CA ARG A 133 -7.39 11.06 4.42
C ARG A 133 -6.21 11.08 3.47
N PHE A 134 -6.44 10.73 2.20
CA PHE A 134 -5.39 10.73 1.18
C PHE A 134 -5.89 11.41 -0.11
N ILE A 135 -4.98 12.07 -0.81
CA ILE A 135 -5.25 12.74 -2.08
C ILE A 135 -4.76 11.95 -3.31
N ASN A 136 -3.83 11.03 -3.12
CA ASN A 136 -3.26 10.18 -4.17
C ASN A 136 -2.50 9.00 -3.54
N ALA A 137 -2.00 8.11 -4.40
CA ALA A 137 -1.28 6.90 -3.97
C ALA A 137 0.00 7.19 -3.15
N THR A 138 0.73 8.25 -3.46
CA THR A 138 1.96 8.62 -2.73
C THR A 138 1.64 9.08 -1.31
N ASP A 139 0.68 9.97 -1.16
CA ASP A 139 0.22 10.48 0.13
C ASP A 139 -0.36 9.34 1.01
N LEU A 140 -1.13 8.43 0.41
CA LEU A 140 -1.64 7.23 1.09
C LEU A 140 -0.49 6.38 1.64
N VAL A 141 0.52 6.10 0.82
CA VAL A 141 1.67 5.28 1.21
C VAL A 141 2.47 5.93 2.34
N GLU A 142 2.72 7.23 2.28
CA GLU A 142 3.46 7.95 3.32
C GLU A 142 2.74 7.92 4.69
N LYS A 143 1.41 8.02 4.68
CA LYS A 143 0.59 7.95 5.88
C LYS A 143 0.53 6.53 6.45
N LEU A 144 0.31 5.55 5.57
CA LEU A 144 0.26 4.15 5.93
C LEU A 144 1.61 3.65 6.45
N GLU A 145 2.72 4.03 5.83
CA GLU A 145 4.09 3.63 6.25
C GLU A 145 4.34 3.99 7.71
N ARG A 146 4.02 5.22 8.11
CA ARG A 146 4.16 5.67 9.50
C ARG A 146 3.36 4.83 10.49
N LYS A 147 2.15 4.42 10.11
CA LYS A 147 1.30 3.59 10.97
C LYS A 147 1.80 2.14 11.03
N ILE A 148 2.20 1.58 9.89
CA ILE A 148 2.75 0.22 9.81
C ILE A 148 4.05 0.09 10.59
N ASP A 149 4.95 1.08 10.49
CA ASP A 149 6.19 1.12 11.30
C ASP A 149 5.90 1.03 12.80
N SER A 150 4.86 1.70 13.26
CA SER A 150 4.47 1.67 14.67
C SER A 150 3.87 0.34 15.12
N LEU A 151 3.19 -0.39 14.24
CA LEU A 151 2.46 -1.63 14.55
C LEU A 151 3.30 -2.90 14.38
N ILE A 152 4.21 -2.88 13.43
CA ILE A 152 4.95 -4.09 13.00
C ILE A 152 6.44 -3.96 13.32
N GLY A 153 6.95 -2.72 13.47
CA GLY A 153 8.38 -2.46 13.62
C GLY A 153 9.09 -2.44 12.27
N GLN A 154 10.41 -2.30 12.31
CA GLN A 154 11.21 -1.98 11.14
C GLN A 154 11.22 -3.06 10.05
N TYR A 155 11.56 -2.63 8.84
CA TYR A 155 11.63 -3.35 7.57
C TYR A 155 12.18 -4.79 7.60
N LYS A 156 11.69 -5.60 6.67
CA LYS A 156 12.02 -7.01 6.42
C LYS A 156 13.50 -7.30 6.17
N TYR A 157 14.28 -6.32 5.75
CA TYR A 157 15.67 -6.54 5.38
C TYR A 157 16.62 -6.11 6.50
N PRO A 158 17.00 -7.02 7.42
CA PRO A 158 18.14 -6.78 8.26
C PRO A 158 19.37 -6.62 7.36
N SER A 159 20.27 -5.73 7.73
CA SER A 159 21.53 -5.42 7.01
C SER A 159 22.40 -6.65 6.62
N ASN A 160 22.04 -7.83 7.08
CA ASN A 160 22.75 -9.09 6.91
C ASN A 160 22.06 -10.10 5.99
N SER A 161 20.90 -9.78 5.36
CA SER A 161 20.25 -10.70 4.45
C SER A 161 21.08 -10.92 3.19
N ALA A 162 21.01 -12.11 2.60
CA ALA A 162 21.71 -12.42 1.34
C ALA A 162 21.30 -11.44 0.24
N GLU A 163 20.01 -11.18 0.13
CA GLU A 163 19.44 -10.23 -0.86
C GLU A 163 19.97 -8.80 -0.67
N PHE A 164 20.19 -8.37 0.58
CA PHE A 164 20.82 -7.10 0.88
C PHE A 164 22.29 -7.07 0.42
N LYS A 165 23.03 -8.15 0.67
CA LYS A 165 24.43 -8.27 0.23
C LYS A 165 24.53 -8.24 -1.29
N ASP A 166 23.67 -8.97 -2.01
CA ASP A 166 23.65 -8.98 -3.46
C ASP A 166 23.36 -7.58 -4.04
N LYS A 167 22.39 -6.87 -3.48
CA LYS A 167 22.08 -5.49 -3.90
C LYS A 167 23.19 -4.49 -3.56
N MET A 168 23.89 -4.71 -2.45
CA MET A 168 25.06 -3.91 -2.09
C MET A 168 26.25 -4.16 -3.02
N GLU A 169 26.50 -5.42 -3.40
CA GLU A 169 27.54 -5.78 -4.36
C GLU A 169 27.25 -5.17 -5.74
N GLU A 170 26.01 -5.25 -6.21
CA GLU A 170 25.56 -4.64 -7.46
C GLU A 170 25.76 -3.10 -7.42
N SER A 171 25.34 -2.46 -6.32
CA SER A 171 25.51 -1.01 -6.14
C SER A 171 27.00 -0.63 -6.14
N LYS A 172 27.84 -1.38 -5.43
CA LYS A 172 29.28 -1.18 -5.38
C LYS A 172 29.91 -1.23 -6.76
N TYR A 173 29.52 -2.20 -7.59
CA TYR A 173 29.98 -2.32 -8.97
C TYR A 173 29.72 -1.04 -9.78
N TYR A 174 28.53 -0.45 -9.65
CA TYR A 174 28.20 0.79 -10.35
C TYR A 174 28.98 1.98 -9.82
N PHE A 175 29.19 2.07 -8.51
CA PHE A 175 30.01 3.13 -7.91
C PHE A 175 31.47 3.07 -8.40
N GLU A 176 32.08 1.91 -8.35
CA GLU A 176 33.45 1.73 -8.82
C GLU A 176 33.61 2.03 -10.31
N ARG A 177 32.67 1.54 -11.14
CA ARG A 177 32.71 1.73 -12.59
C ARG A 177 32.57 3.19 -13.01
N PHE A 178 31.79 3.97 -12.29
CA PHE A 178 31.52 5.38 -12.64
C PHE A 178 32.27 6.37 -11.76
N GLN A 179 33.20 5.92 -10.94
CA GLN A 179 34.01 6.74 -10.02
C GLN A 179 33.13 7.65 -9.14
N LEU A 180 32.09 7.09 -8.59
CA LEU A 180 31.08 7.79 -7.88
C LEU A 180 31.41 7.80 -6.38
N THR A 181 31.22 8.95 -5.68
CA THR A 181 31.33 9.02 -4.21
C THR A 181 29.94 9.03 -3.58
N PRO A 182 29.49 7.89 -3.04
CA PRO A 182 28.16 7.83 -2.46
C PRO A 182 28.10 8.47 -1.08
N LYS A 183 27.03 9.22 -0.80
CA LYS A 183 26.62 9.55 0.56
C LYS A 183 25.46 8.65 0.94
N LEU A 184 25.65 7.84 1.97
CA LEU A 184 24.64 6.94 2.50
C LEU A 184 23.72 7.71 3.46
N TYR A 185 22.41 7.64 3.22
CA TYR A 185 21.39 8.14 4.14
C TYR A 185 20.42 7.01 4.47
N VAL A 186 20.27 6.72 5.74
CA VAL A 186 19.26 5.78 6.22
C VAL A 186 17.90 6.48 6.20
N ASN A 187 16.90 5.84 5.65
CA ASN A 187 15.50 6.31 5.59
C ASN A 187 15.19 7.54 4.72
N LYS A 188 16.01 7.85 3.71
CA LYS A 188 15.66 8.90 2.74
C LYS A 188 15.74 8.39 1.31
N GLU A 189 14.79 8.81 0.45
CA GLU A 189 14.79 8.49 -0.97
C GLU A 189 16.03 9.04 -1.65
N VAL A 190 16.78 8.16 -2.29
CA VAL A 190 17.92 8.54 -3.06
C VAL A 190 17.61 8.34 -4.51
N ILE A 191 17.52 9.42 -5.23
CA ILE A 191 17.48 9.40 -6.68
C ILE A 191 18.93 9.44 -7.15
N LEU A 192 19.47 8.28 -7.54
CA LEU A 192 20.74 8.24 -8.24
C LEU A 192 20.55 8.68 -9.68
N LYS A 193 21.20 9.77 -10.05
CA LYS A 193 21.29 10.23 -11.43
C LYS A 193 22.75 10.13 -11.85
N ILE A 194 23.03 9.32 -12.85
CA ILE A 194 24.35 9.30 -13.49
C ILE A 194 24.30 10.27 -14.68
N LYS A 195 25.29 11.13 -14.75
CA LYS A 195 25.54 11.94 -15.92
C LYS A 195 26.50 11.18 -16.82
N LYS A 196 26.00 10.64 -17.93
CA LYS A 196 26.80 10.05 -18.99
C LYS A 196 26.54 10.83 -20.26
N ASP A 197 27.59 11.31 -20.91
CA ASP A 197 27.51 12.08 -22.16
C ASP A 197 26.54 13.29 -22.08
N GLY A 198 26.53 13.99 -20.95
CA GLY A 198 25.63 15.14 -20.73
C GLY A 198 24.18 14.79 -20.42
N ARG A 199 23.79 13.52 -20.40
CA ARG A 199 22.43 13.09 -20.09
C ARG A 199 22.33 12.54 -18.66
N LEU A 200 21.22 12.86 -18.00
CA LEU A 200 20.89 12.33 -16.67
C LEU A 200 20.11 11.03 -16.83
N PHE A 201 20.63 9.92 -16.28
CA PHE A 201 19.95 8.64 -16.24
C PHE A 201 19.47 8.35 -14.82
N PRO A 202 18.16 8.10 -14.61
CA PRO A 202 17.68 7.65 -13.31
C PRO A 202 18.14 6.22 -13.03
N LEU A 203 18.88 6.01 -11.96
CA LEU A 203 19.26 4.69 -11.47
C LEU A 203 18.22 4.11 -10.52
N SER A 204 16.95 4.38 -10.77
CA SER A 204 15.83 3.93 -9.92
C SER A 204 15.74 2.41 -9.75
N LYS A 205 16.38 1.63 -10.62
CA LYS A 205 16.44 0.16 -10.52
C LYS A 205 17.51 -0.37 -9.57
N ILE A 206 18.43 0.48 -9.11
CA ILE A 206 19.56 0.07 -8.27
C ILE A 206 19.29 0.39 -6.80
N CYS A 207 18.27 1.16 -6.50
CA CYS A 207 17.89 1.44 -5.13
C CYS A 207 17.34 0.19 -4.47
N CYS A 208 18.13 -0.36 -3.58
CA CYS A 208 17.62 -1.24 -2.55
C CYS A 208 16.60 -0.47 -1.73
N ASP A 209 15.44 -1.03 -1.47
CA ASP A 209 14.37 -0.42 -0.66
C ASP A 209 14.81 0.00 0.75
N THR A 210 16.01 -0.41 1.16
CA THR A 210 16.60 -0.14 2.47
C THR A 210 17.66 0.96 2.47
N PHE A 211 18.18 1.37 1.30
CA PHE A 211 19.21 2.41 1.19
C PHE A 211 18.83 3.46 0.16
N LYS A 212 18.96 4.64 0.60
CA LYS A 212 18.79 5.81 -0.25
C LYS A 212 20.16 6.47 -0.39
N PHE A 213 20.66 6.57 -1.61
CA PHE A 213 21.95 7.19 -1.93
C PHE A 213 21.73 8.56 -2.57
N THR A 214 22.36 9.60 -2.06
CA THR A 214 22.45 10.87 -2.80
C THR A 214 23.81 11.02 -3.43
N TYR A 215 23.80 11.56 -4.60
CA TYR A 215 24.89 11.74 -5.49
C TYR A 215 25.30 13.21 -5.55
N GLY A 216 26.53 13.50 -5.26
CA GLY A 216 27.13 14.77 -5.57
C GLY A 216 28.16 14.55 -6.69
N ALA A 217 27.87 15.00 -7.90
CA ALA A 217 28.91 15.12 -8.88
C ALA A 217 29.83 16.26 -8.42
N THR A 218 31.04 15.95 -8.05
CA THR A 218 32.10 16.94 -8.09
C THR A 218 32.50 17.13 -9.54
N VAL A 219 32.30 18.31 -10.07
CA VAL A 219 32.80 18.76 -11.36
C VAL A 219 34.30 18.86 -11.29
#